data_ba37a8727225bfe541281bc545996eeb
#
_entry.id   ba37a8727225bfe541281bc545996eeb
#
_cell.length_a   1.000
_cell.length_b   1.000
_cell.length_c   1.000
_cell.angle_alpha   90.00
_cell.angle_beta   90.00
_cell.angle_gamma   90.00
#
_symmetry.space_group_name_H-M   'P 1'
#
loop_
_entity.id
_entity.type
_entity.pdbx_description
1 polymer ?
#
loop_
_entity_poly.entity_id
_entity_poly.type
_entity_poly.pdbx_seq_one_letter_code
_entity_poly.pdbx_strand_id
1 'polypeptide(L)'
;MHYLKAGQYTYLAGEINALYHEAAVKMGVSDSVQNILYVMREKGDRCLQSEICKLTGISRQTINSAVRKLERDGIVRLEQGKGRNTVVCLTEEGKRFAAEKISPLFEIEEKIWGEWTAEERQQYLRLTKKYRDALERHLKTML
;
A
#
# COMPACT_ATOMS: atom_id res chain seq x y z
N MET A 1 1.11 0.24 36.20
CA MET A 1 1.29 0.79 34.88
C MET A 1 0.52 0.02 33.87
N HIS A 2 -0.28 0.70 33.09
CA HIS A 2 -1.25 0.05 32.23
C HIS A 2 -0.86 0.04 30.76
N TYR A 3 0.36 -0.41 30.49
CA TYR A 3 0.80 -0.59 29.11
C TYR A 3 0.31 -1.92 28.54
N LEU A 4 -0.45 -2.67 29.35
CA LEU A 4 -0.91 -4.00 28.95
C LEU A 4 -1.68 -3.99 27.64
N LYS A 5 -2.31 -2.87 27.32
CA LYS A 5 -3.13 -2.75 26.11
C LYS A 5 -2.35 -2.28 24.89
N ALA A 6 -1.07 -1.98 25.05
CA ALA A 6 -0.24 -1.54 23.92
C ALA A 6 -0.17 -2.60 22.83
N GLY A 7 -0.10 -3.87 23.21
CA GLY A 7 -0.07 -4.97 22.26
C GLY A 7 -1.36 -5.15 21.47
N GLN A 8 -2.49 -4.64 21.94
CA GLN A 8 -3.77 -4.78 21.25
C GLN A 8 -3.73 -4.11 19.88
N TYR A 9 -3.13 -2.92 19.81
CA TYR A 9 -2.98 -2.25 18.51
C TYR A 9 -2.13 -3.08 17.55
N THR A 10 -0.99 -3.58 18.04
CA THR A 10 -0.07 -4.37 17.21
C THR A 10 -0.75 -5.64 16.68
N TYR A 11 -1.51 -6.32 17.53
CA TYR A 11 -2.23 -7.52 17.11
C TYR A 11 -3.33 -7.22 16.11
N LEU A 12 -4.09 -6.14 16.32
CA LEU A 12 -5.11 -5.73 15.36
C LEU A 12 -4.49 -5.35 14.02
N ALA A 13 -3.38 -4.62 14.04
CA ALA A 13 -2.66 -4.26 12.81
C ALA A 13 -2.21 -5.51 12.07
N GLY A 14 -1.71 -6.52 12.80
CA GLY A 14 -1.32 -7.80 12.20
C GLY A 14 -2.50 -8.56 11.61
N GLU A 15 -3.63 -8.56 12.31
CA GLU A 15 -4.85 -9.20 11.80
C GLU A 15 -5.37 -8.50 10.55
N ILE A 16 -5.32 -7.17 10.50
CA ILE A 16 -5.69 -6.41 9.31
C ILE A 16 -4.77 -6.76 8.14
N ASN A 17 -3.47 -6.81 8.40
CA ASN A 17 -2.51 -7.21 7.35
C ASN A 17 -2.78 -8.61 6.82
N ALA A 18 -3.15 -9.55 7.71
CA ALA A 18 -3.50 -10.91 7.29
C ALA A 18 -4.74 -10.92 6.38
N LEU A 19 -5.72 -10.05 6.66
CA LEU A 19 -6.90 -9.93 5.81
C LEU A 19 -6.56 -9.36 4.44
N TYR A 20 -5.66 -8.39 4.35
CA TYR A 20 -5.19 -7.88 3.07
C TYR A 20 -4.41 -8.94 2.28
N HIS A 21 -3.64 -9.77 2.98
CA HIS A 21 -2.98 -10.92 2.34
C HIS A 21 -4.02 -11.88 1.76
N GLU A 22 -5.07 -12.17 2.52
CA GLU A 22 -6.17 -13.02 2.06
C GLU A 22 -6.84 -12.44 0.81
N ALA A 23 -7.01 -11.11 0.76
CA ALA A 23 -7.54 -10.44 -0.41
C ALA A 23 -6.64 -10.67 -1.63
N ALA A 24 -5.33 -10.55 -1.47
CA ALA A 24 -4.38 -10.80 -2.55
C ALA A 24 -4.48 -12.23 -3.05
N VAL A 25 -4.57 -13.20 -2.15
CA VAL A 25 -4.74 -14.60 -2.51
C VAL A 25 -6.01 -14.80 -3.34
N LYS A 26 -7.12 -14.20 -2.90
CA LYS A 26 -8.40 -14.30 -3.62
C LYS A 26 -8.33 -13.67 -5.01
N MET A 27 -7.58 -12.61 -5.16
CA MET A 27 -7.41 -11.93 -6.45
C MET A 27 -6.35 -12.61 -7.32
N GLY A 28 -5.61 -13.58 -6.79
CA GLY A 28 -4.59 -14.28 -7.53
C GLY A 28 -3.34 -13.47 -7.79
N VAL A 29 -3.00 -12.55 -6.89
CA VAL A 29 -1.79 -11.73 -6.99
C VAL A 29 -0.96 -11.86 -5.72
N SER A 30 0.32 -11.53 -5.81
CA SER A 30 1.19 -11.46 -4.62
C SER A 30 0.86 -10.21 -3.80
N ASP A 31 1.29 -10.20 -2.55
CA ASP A 31 1.15 -9.02 -1.69
C ASP A 31 1.83 -7.81 -2.30
N SER A 32 3.02 -8.00 -2.87
CA SER A 32 3.77 -6.91 -3.50
C SER A 32 3.01 -6.34 -4.70
N VAL A 33 2.45 -7.20 -5.54
CA VAL A 33 1.67 -6.76 -6.70
C VAL A 33 0.41 -6.03 -6.26
N GLN A 34 -0.29 -6.55 -5.23
CA GLN A 34 -1.46 -5.86 -4.68
C GLN A 34 -1.10 -4.45 -4.22
N ASN A 35 -0.02 -4.31 -3.47
CA ASN A 35 0.42 -3.01 -2.96
C ASN A 35 0.83 -2.06 -4.10
N ILE A 36 1.54 -2.57 -5.09
CA ILE A 36 1.95 -1.75 -6.24
C ILE A 36 0.74 -1.25 -7.01
N LEU A 37 -0.19 -2.13 -7.33
CA LEU A 37 -1.39 -1.76 -8.07
C LEU A 37 -2.26 -0.78 -7.29
N TYR A 38 -2.31 -0.95 -5.96
CA TYR A 38 -3.05 -0.04 -5.10
C TYR A 38 -2.50 1.38 -5.22
N VAL A 39 -1.19 1.54 -5.05
CA VAL A 39 -0.54 2.86 -5.16
C VAL A 39 -0.69 3.42 -6.56
N MET A 40 -0.48 2.59 -7.59
CA MET A 40 -0.59 3.03 -8.97
C MET A 40 -1.97 3.60 -9.28
N ARG A 41 -3.02 2.88 -8.88
CA ARG A 41 -4.39 3.33 -9.13
C ARG A 41 -4.71 4.62 -8.40
N GLU A 42 -4.26 4.74 -7.16
CA GLU A 42 -4.49 5.95 -6.38
C GLU A 42 -3.77 7.15 -6.98
N LYS A 43 -2.61 6.92 -7.60
CA LYS A 43 -1.79 7.99 -8.18
C LYS A 43 -2.10 8.28 -9.65
N GLY A 44 -3.15 7.71 -10.20
CA GLY A 44 -3.55 7.96 -11.58
C GLY A 44 -2.77 7.16 -12.60
N ASP A 45 -2.40 5.94 -12.25
CA ASP A 45 -1.78 4.95 -13.13
C ASP A 45 -0.32 5.25 -13.51
N ARG A 46 0.31 6.19 -12.80
CA ARG A 46 1.68 6.59 -13.05
C ARG A 46 2.30 7.14 -11.77
N CYS A 47 3.47 6.65 -11.38
CA CYS A 47 4.19 7.21 -10.24
C CYS A 47 5.65 6.77 -10.23
N LEU A 48 6.45 7.43 -9.40
CA LEU A 48 7.85 7.05 -9.20
C LEU A 48 7.92 5.73 -8.44
N GLN A 49 8.85 4.87 -8.86
CA GLN A 49 9.09 3.61 -8.15
C GLN A 49 9.50 3.84 -6.69
N SER A 50 10.29 4.90 -6.44
CA SER A 50 10.68 5.27 -5.08
C SER A 50 9.48 5.66 -4.21
N GLU A 51 8.47 6.26 -4.81
CA GLU A 51 7.23 6.62 -4.11
C GLU A 51 6.45 5.37 -3.72
N ILE A 52 6.43 4.37 -4.58
CA ILE A 52 5.80 3.08 -4.24
C ILE A 52 6.46 2.48 -3.01
N CYS A 53 7.79 2.47 -2.96
CA CYS A 53 8.52 1.98 -1.80
C CYS A 53 8.17 2.76 -0.53
N LYS A 54 8.15 4.08 -0.62
CA LYS A 54 7.86 4.95 0.52
C LYS A 54 6.45 4.74 1.05
N LEU A 55 5.46 4.67 0.17
CA LEU A 55 4.06 4.57 0.58
C LEU A 55 3.67 3.18 1.07
N THR A 56 4.31 2.15 0.55
CA THR A 56 4.00 0.77 0.95
C THR A 56 4.85 0.29 2.12
N GLY A 57 6.00 0.91 2.35
CA GLY A 57 6.96 0.43 3.35
C GLY A 57 7.68 -0.84 2.93
N ILE A 58 7.48 -1.31 1.70
CA ILE A 58 8.13 -2.51 1.19
C ILE A 58 9.54 -2.16 0.72
N SER A 59 10.48 -3.08 0.90
CA SER A 59 11.88 -2.85 0.55
C SER A 59 12.04 -2.55 -0.94
N ARG A 60 13.05 -1.75 -1.26
CA ARG A 60 13.39 -1.40 -2.64
C ARG A 60 13.62 -2.65 -3.50
N GLN A 61 14.31 -3.63 -2.94
CA GLN A 61 14.63 -4.87 -3.66
C GLN A 61 13.37 -5.65 -4.02
N THR A 62 12.44 -5.78 -3.08
CA THR A 62 11.18 -6.49 -3.29
C THR A 62 10.31 -5.78 -4.33
N ILE A 63 10.19 -4.45 -4.22
CA ILE A 63 9.44 -3.66 -5.20
C ILE A 63 10.07 -3.77 -6.58
N ASN A 64 11.40 -3.65 -6.65
CA ASN A 64 12.09 -3.75 -7.94
C ASN A 64 11.84 -5.09 -8.62
N SER A 65 11.91 -6.19 -7.86
CA SER A 65 11.65 -7.53 -8.41
C SER A 65 10.21 -7.67 -8.92
N ALA A 66 9.24 -7.16 -8.16
CA ALA A 66 7.85 -7.22 -8.55
C ALA A 66 7.56 -6.34 -9.78
N VAL A 67 8.13 -5.14 -9.82
CA VAL A 67 7.97 -4.23 -10.97
C VAL A 67 8.56 -4.85 -12.24
N ARG A 68 9.73 -5.50 -12.14
CA ARG A 68 10.35 -6.16 -13.29
C ARG A 68 9.47 -7.29 -13.81
N LYS A 69 8.85 -8.05 -12.93
CA LYS A 69 7.92 -9.09 -13.33
C LYS A 69 6.70 -8.50 -14.04
N LEU A 70 6.13 -7.43 -13.49
CA LEU A 70 4.98 -6.76 -14.10
C LEU A 70 5.34 -6.17 -15.47
N GLU A 71 6.56 -5.71 -15.64
CA GLU A 71 7.05 -5.24 -16.93
C GLU A 71 7.11 -6.37 -17.94
N ARG A 72 7.65 -7.52 -17.55
CA ARG A 72 7.72 -8.70 -18.41
C ARG A 72 6.32 -9.19 -18.81
N ASP A 73 5.37 -9.07 -17.90
CA ASP A 73 3.99 -9.49 -18.13
C ASP A 73 3.17 -8.46 -18.94
N GLY A 74 3.78 -7.32 -19.28
CA GLY A 74 3.10 -6.29 -20.05
C GLY A 74 2.11 -5.44 -19.26
N ILE A 75 2.15 -5.53 -17.93
CA ILE A 75 1.23 -4.80 -17.05
C ILE A 75 1.70 -3.36 -16.83
N VAL A 76 3.02 -3.18 -16.73
CA VAL A 76 3.61 -1.85 -16.58
C VAL A 76 4.69 -1.63 -17.64
N ARG A 77 4.93 -0.37 -17.94
CA ARG A 77 6.12 0.05 -18.68
C ARG A 77 6.90 1.02 -17.80
N LEU A 78 8.18 1.06 -18.01
CA LEU A 78 9.07 1.92 -17.24
C LEU A 78 9.54 3.08 -18.11
N GLU A 79 9.57 4.27 -17.52
CA GLU A 79 10.11 5.46 -18.16
C GLU A 79 11.24 6.01 -17.30
N GLN A 80 12.19 6.67 -17.94
CA GLN A 80 13.24 7.37 -17.22
C GLN A 80 12.66 8.70 -16.72
N GLY A 81 12.73 8.90 -15.41
CA GLY A 81 12.40 10.19 -14.82
C GLY A 81 13.63 11.09 -14.74
N LYS A 82 13.51 12.17 -13.98
CA LYS A 82 14.65 13.07 -13.76
C LYS A 82 15.72 12.36 -12.94
N GLY A 83 16.97 12.45 -13.38
CA GLY A 83 18.09 11.81 -12.72
C GLY A 83 17.98 10.29 -12.81
N ARG A 84 18.10 9.60 -11.67
CA ARG A 84 18.03 8.13 -11.59
C ARG A 84 16.64 7.61 -11.27
N ASN A 85 15.65 8.48 -11.28
CA ASN A 85 14.29 8.09 -10.93
C ASN A 85 13.64 7.27 -12.04
N THR A 86 13.03 6.16 -11.65
CA THR A 86 12.26 5.34 -12.59
C THR A 86 10.78 5.64 -12.37
N VAL A 87 10.08 5.90 -13.45
CA VAL A 87 8.63 6.12 -13.43
C VAL A 87 7.95 4.83 -13.89
N VAL A 88 7.01 4.36 -13.09
CA VAL A 88 6.23 3.17 -13.40
C VAL A 88 4.88 3.62 -13.95
N CYS A 89 4.49 3.07 -15.09
CA CYS A 89 3.23 3.44 -15.77
C CYS A 89 2.45 2.17 -16.06
N LEU A 90 1.15 2.17 -15.76
CA LEU A 90 0.28 1.08 -16.21
C LEU A 90 0.09 1.18 -17.72
N THR A 91 0.22 0.04 -18.41
CA THR A 91 -0.15 -0.08 -19.81
C THR A 91 -1.67 -0.16 -19.92
N GLU A 92 -2.20 -0.12 -21.15
CA GLU A 92 -3.66 -0.35 -21.33
C GLU A 92 -4.09 -1.70 -20.77
N GLU A 93 -3.28 -2.74 -21.00
CA GLU A 93 -3.52 -4.05 -20.43
C GLU A 93 -3.41 -4.00 -18.90
N GLY A 94 -2.45 -3.25 -18.38
CA GLY A 94 -2.27 -3.04 -16.95
C GLY A 94 -3.46 -2.37 -16.30
N LYS A 95 -4.07 -1.41 -16.97
CA LYS A 95 -5.27 -0.74 -16.46
C LYS A 95 -6.44 -1.72 -16.35
N ARG A 96 -6.60 -2.60 -17.32
CA ARG A 96 -7.62 -3.65 -17.26
C ARG A 96 -7.33 -4.65 -16.15
N PHE A 97 -6.08 -5.05 -16.03
CA PHE A 97 -5.62 -5.94 -14.97
C PHE A 97 -5.90 -5.34 -13.60
N ALA A 98 -5.55 -4.08 -13.39
CA ALA A 98 -5.78 -3.38 -12.13
C ALA A 98 -7.28 -3.23 -11.83
N ALA A 99 -8.09 -2.95 -12.85
CA ALA A 99 -9.54 -2.86 -12.68
C ALA A 99 -10.11 -4.19 -12.18
N GLU A 100 -9.61 -5.29 -12.68
CA GLU A 100 -10.05 -6.62 -12.26
C GLU A 100 -9.51 -7.02 -10.89
N LYS A 101 -8.22 -6.77 -10.65
CA LYS A 101 -7.49 -7.32 -9.50
C LYS A 101 -7.44 -6.42 -8.28
N ILE A 102 -7.59 -5.11 -8.45
CA ILE A 102 -7.45 -4.18 -7.32
C ILE A 102 -8.68 -3.32 -7.07
N SER A 103 -9.44 -2.97 -8.09
CA SER A 103 -10.60 -2.11 -7.91
C SER A 103 -11.63 -2.67 -6.92
N PRO A 104 -11.87 -4.00 -6.86
CA PRO A 104 -12.78 -4.54 -5.84
C PRO A 104 -12.34 -4.21 -4.42
N LEU A 105 -11.04 -4.11 -4.17
CA LEU A 105 -10.52 -3.77 -2.84
C LEU A 105 -10.88 -2.32 -2.48
N PHE A 106 -10.76 -1.40 -3.44
CA PHE A 106 -11.17 -0.01 -3.21
C PHE A 106 -12.66 0.09 -2.90
N GLU A 107 -13.49 -0.69 -3.58
CA GLU A 107 -14.93 -0.71 -3.32
C GLU A 107 -15.23 -1.21 -1.91
N ILE A 108 -14.51 -2.23 -1.45
CA ILE A 108 -14.63 -2.73 -0.08
C ILE A 108 -14.25 -1.64 0.92
N GLU A 109 -13.14 -0.96 0.66
CA GLU A 109 -12.68 0.11 1.56
C GLU A 109 -13.66 1.27 1.61
N GLU A 110 -14.25 1.65 0.47
CA GLU A 110 -15.28 2.68 0.45
C GLU A 110 -16.49 2.30 1.30
N LYS A 111 -16.89 1.03 1.26
CA LYS A 111 -17.98 0.53 2.10
C LYS A 111 -17.64 0.61 3.57
N ILE A 112 -16.40 0.22 3.93
CA ILE A 112 -15.95 0.28 5.32
C ILE A 112 -16.00 1.71 5.83
N TRP A 113 -15.37 2.63 5.09
CA TRP A 113 -15.33 4.05 5.50
C TRP A 113 -16.72 4.69 5.47
N GLY A 114 -17.61 4.23 4.59
CA GLY A 114 -18.96 4.69 4.50
C GLY A 114 -19.84 4.29 5.70
N GLU A 115 -19.44 3.25 6.43
CA GLU A 115 -20.12 2.83 7.66
C GLU A 115 -19.77 3.73 8.85
N TRP A 116 -18.71 4.51 8.73
CA TRP A 116 -18.19 5.36 9.81
C TRP A 116 -18.70 6.79 9.63
N THR A 117 -18.83 7.50 10.75
CA THR A 117 -19.14 8.94 10.69
C THR A 117 -17.90 9.69 10.20
N ALA A 118 -18.12 10.92 9.69
CA ALA A 118 -17.01 11.77 9.28
C ALA A 118 -16.04 12.03 10.45
N GLU A 119 -16.60 12.21 11.65
CA GLU A 119 -15.81 12.43 12.85
C GLU A 119 -14.94 11.22 13.17
N GLU A 120 -15.50 10.02 13.10
CA GLU A 120 -14.75 8.78 13.33
C GLU A 120 -13.61 8.62 12.34
N ARG A 121 -13.85 8.88 11.05
CA ARG A 121 -12.81 8.81 10.02
C ARG A 121 -11.67 9.77 10.31
N GLN A 122 -11.99 11.00 10.66
CA GLN A 122 -11.00 12.02 10.98
C GLN A 122 -10.18 11.66 12.21
N GLN A 123 -10.84 11.18 13.26
CA GLN A 123 -10.18 10.74 14.50
C GLN A 123 -9.25 9.58 14.25
N TYR A 124 -9.69 8.59 13.49
CA TYR A 124 -8.88 7.42 13.20
C TYR A 124 -7.60 7.81 12.46
N LEU A 125 -7.72 8.62 11.41
CA LEU A 125 -6.55 9.06 10.64
C LEU A 125 -5.62 9.93 11.48
N ARG A 126 -6.18 10.84 12.27
CA ARG A 126 -5.40 11.71 13.14
C ARG A 126 -4.60 10.89 14.16
N LEU A 127 -5.25 9.94 14.82
CA LEU A 127 -4.61 9.11 15.83
C LEU A 127 -3.60 8.15 15.23
N THR A 128 -3.88 7.61 14.04
CA THR A 128 -2.95 6.73 13.34
C THR A 128 -1.67 7.49 12.95
N LYS A 129 -1.82 8.71 12.44
CA LYS A 129 -0.67 9.56 12.13
C LYS A 129 0.12 9.92 13.37
N LYS A 130 -0.58 10.23 14.47
CA LYS A 130 0.05 10.54 15.75
C LYS A 130 0.90 9.36 16.23
N TYR A 131 0.36 8.15 16.12
CA TYR A 131 1.10 6.94 16.49
C TYR A 131 2.34 6.76 15.61
N ARG A 132 2.17 6.88 14.29
CA ARG A 132 3.27 6.76 13.33
C ARG A 132 4.40 7.74 13.64
N ASP A 133 4.06 9.00 13.86
CA ASP A 133 5.05 10.06 14.10
C ASP A 133 5.78 9.83 15.40
N ALA A 134 5.08 9.40 16.45
CA ALA A 134 5.67 9.08 17.72
C ALA A 134 6.58 7.86 17.62
N LEU A 135 6.14 6.83 16.91
CA LEU A 135 6.96 5.63 16.70
C LEU A 135 8.25 5.99 15.97
N GLU A 136 8.16 6.77 14.90
CA GLU A 136 9.34 7.21 14.16
C GLU A 136 10.30 8.00 15.07
N ARG A 137 9.77 8.93 15.83
CA ARG A 137 10.58 9.76 16.72
C ARG A 137 11.30 8.94 17.78
N HIS A 138 10.59 8.01 18.42
CA HIS A 138 11.18 7.18 19.46
C HIS A 138 12.13 6.12 18.92
N LEU A 139 11.88 5.58 17.73
CA LEU A 139 12.80 4.64 17.11
C LEU A 139 14.14 5.26 16.79
N LYS A 140 14.16 6.55 16.47
CA LYS A 140 15.43 7.28 16.22
C LYS A 140 16.33 7.33 17.43
N THR A 141 15.78 7.17 18.63
CA THR A 141 16.56 7.16 19.86
C THR A 141 17.05 5.77 20.26
N MET A 142 16.62 4.74 19.53
CA MET A 142 17.13 3.38 19.73
C MET A 142 18.49 3.24 19.05
N LEU A 143 19.34 2.45 19.66
CA LEU A 143 20.65 2.16 19.10
C LEU A 143 20.62 0.92 18.23
#